data_8dcca6fbdb6e62e872fcff8ede7c086e
#
_entry.id   8dcca6fbdb6e62e872fcff8ede7c086e
#
_cell.length_a   1.000
_cell.length_b   1.000
_cell.length_c   1.000
_cell.angle_alpha   90.00
_cell.angle_beta   90.00
_cell.angle_gamma   90.00
#
_symmetry.space_group_name_H-M   'P 1'
#
loop_
_entity.id
_entity.type
_entity.pdbx_description
1 polymer ?
#
loop_
_entity_poly.entity_id
_entity_poly.type
_entity_poly.pdbx_seq_one_letter_code
_entity_poly.pdbx_strand_id
1 'polypeptide(L)'
;CTLPKNILKDSVNTFIFNLRNASGHEIDTELKYSIDGGNTVSTNTRKNVVLDQLVSGRHHLFAVCENDTINKDFIVFSLQDTKPCIETKDWYYQSAKEFARDNKQPVTIQIGSSDQDFHIFYDIISGDKVIESGAIDQSNALSNRGFFYKEEYGTGLLINYIWMKDGI
;
A
#
# COMPACT_ATOMS: atom_id res chain seq x y z
N CYS A 1 -8.49 -15.12 3.94
CA CYS A 1 -8.76 -13.68 3.95
C CYS A 1 -7.88 -12.98 2.91
N THR A 2 -8.49 -12.19 2.02
CA THR A 2 -7.81 -11.51 0.90
C THR A 2 -7.29 -10.11 1.26
N LEU A 3 -7.30 -9.73 2.54
CA LEU A 3 -6.88 -8.42 3.01
C LEU A 3 -5.43 -8.11 2.59
N PRO A 4 -5.18 -7.03 1.84
CA PRO A 4 -3.82 -6.59 1.49
C PRO A 4 -3.03 -6.17 2.74
N LYS A 5 -1.69 -6.23 2.63
CA LYS A 5 -0.82 -5.74 3.71
C LYS A 5 -0.85 -4.22 3.85
N ASN A 6 -0.91 -3.51 2.72
CA ASN A 6 -0.95 -2.04 2.66
C ASN A 6 -2.22 -1.61 1.95
N ILE A 7 -2.93 -0.67 2.52
CA ILE A 7 -4.26 -0.20 2.07
C ILE A 7 -4.22 1.32 1.95
N LEU A 8 -4.53 1.82 0.75
CA LEU A 8 -4.67 3.26 0.53
C LEU A 8 -6.03 3.74 1.06
N LYS A 9 -6.02 4.62 2.05
CA LYS A 9 -7.21 5.12 2.77
C LYS A 9 -8.28 5.71 1.85
N ASP A 10 -7.85 6.46 0.84
CA ASP A 10 -8.74 7.23 -0.02
C ASP A 10 -9.32 6.41 -1.19
N SER A 11 -9.21 5.09 -1.15
CA SER A 11 -9.81 4.16 -2.11
C SER A 11 -10.90 3.31 -1.46
N VAL A 12 -11.82 2.78 -2.29
CA VAL A 12 -12.80 1.80 -1.81
C VAL A 12 -12.06 0.50 -1.55
N ASN A 13 -11.84 0.21 -0.27
CA ASN A 13 -11.12 -0.97 0.16
C ASN A 13 -12.09 -2.05 0.61
N THR A 14 -12.10 -3.16 -0.09
CA THR A 14 -12.88 -4.34 0.27
C THR A 14 -11.98 -5.55 0.41
N PHE A 15 -12.36 -6.46 1.28
CA PHE A 15 -11.74 -7.78 1.39
C PHE A 15 -12.78 -8.87 1.62
N ILE A 16 -12.38 -10.12 1.45
CA ILE A 16 -13.25 -11.27 1.57
C ILE A 16 -12.60 -12.30 2.50
N PHE A 17 -13.41 -12.90 3.37
CA PHE A 17 -13.02 -14.09 4.08
C PHE A 17 -13.32 -15.32 3.22
N ASN A 18 -12.31 -16.15 2.96
CA ASN A 18 -12.44 -17.41 2.26
C ASN A 18 -12.14 -18.55 3.24
N LEU A 19 -13.09 -19.45 3.41
CA LEU A 19 -12.92 -20.68 4.17
C LEU A 19 -13.00 -21.87 3.21
N ARG A 20 -12.13 -22.86 3.43
CA ARG A 20 -12.12 -24.11 2.65
C ARG A 20 -12.04 -25.29 3.60
N ASN A 21 -12.77 -26.35 3.27
CA ASN A 21 -12.66 -27.62 3.98
C ASN A 21 -11.36 -28.37 3.60
N ALA A 22 -11.11 -29.48 4.26
CA ALA A 22 -9.94 -30.33 4.02
C ALA A 22 -9.82 -30.84 2.56
N SER A 23 -10.94 -30.90 1.83
CA SER A 23 -10.99 -31.28 0.41
C SER A 23 -10.81 -30.09 -0.54
N GLY A 24 -10.58 -28.86 -0.01
CA GLY A 24 -10.38 -27.64 -0.79
C GLY A 24 -11.66 -26.95 -1.28
N HIS A 25 -12.85 -27.46 -0.95
CA HIS A 25 -14.12 -26.83 -1.32
C HIS A 25 -14.40 -25.63 -0.44
N GLU A 26 -14.90 -24.57 -1.05
CA GLU A 26 -15.28 -23.35 -0.35
C GLU A 26 -16.53 -23.57 0.50
N ILE A 27 -16.49 -23.05 1.72
CA ILE A 27 -17.58 -23.12 2.69
C ILE A 27 -18.18 -21.73 2.83
N ASP A 28 -19.51 -21.64 2.70
CA ASP A 28 -20.26 -20.42 3.00
C ASP A 28 -20.82 -20.54 4.42
N THR A 29 -20.30 -19.71 5.34
CA THR A 29 -20.69 -19.74 6.75
C THR A 29 -20.55 -18.34 7.36
N GLU A 30 -21.27 -18.13 8.45
CA GLU A 30 -21.14 -16.93 9.24
C GLU A 30 -19.82 -16.93 10.03
N LEU A 31 -19.20 -15.76 10.12
CA LEU A 31 -18.04 -15.51 10.97
C LEU A 31 -18.17 -14.15 11.66
N LYS A 32 -17.40 -13.95 12.70
CA LYS A 32 -17.33 -12.69 13.43
C LYS A 32 -15.92 -12.11 13.32
N TYR A 33 -15.82 -10.79 13.13
CA TYR A 33 -14.54 -10.11 13.09
C TYR A 33 -14.59 -8.80 13.87
N SER A 34 -13.42 -8.32 14.27
CA SER A 34 -13.20 -6.99 14.80
C SER A 34 -11.91 -6.41 14.25
N ILE A 35 -11.81 -5.08 14.24
CA ILE A 35 -10.58 -4.36 13.90
C ILE A 35 -10.17 -3.60 15.15
N ASP A 36 -8.89 -3.70 15.50
CA ASP A 36 -8.24 -3.05 16.67
C ASP A 36 -8.97 -3.31 18.00
N GLY A 37 -9.57 -4.47 18.15
CA GLY A 37 -10.35 -4.79 19.34
C GLY A 37 -11.65 -3.99 19.51
N GLY A 38 -12.10 -3.31 18.46
CA GLY A 38 -13.37 -2.59 18.44
C GLY A 38 -14.59 -3.50 18.41
N ASN A 39 -15.72 -2.97 18.00
CA ASN A 39 -16.97 -3.72 17.94
C ASN A 39 -16.87 -4.96 17.05
N THR A 40 -17.41 -6.06 17.55
CA THR A 40 -17.52 -7.30 16.78
C THR A 40 -18.64 -7.19 15.75
N VAL A 41 -18.34 -7.49 14.51
CA VAL A 41 -19.27 -7.48 13.38
C VAL A 41 -19.42 -8.89 12.84
N SER A 42 -20.67 -9.33 12.58
CA SER A 42 -20.96 -10.57 11.88
C SER A 42 -20.97 -10.36 10.37
N THR A 43 -20.40 -11.29 9.64
CA THR A 43 -20.45 -11.36 8.17
C THR A 43 -20.43 -12.81 7.72
N ASN A 44 -20.61 -13.06 6.44
CA ASN A 44 -20.42 -14.40 5.88
C ASN A 44 -19.13 -14.47 5.08
N THR A 45 -18.53 -15.66 5.00
CA THR A 45 -17.50 -15.94 4.01
C THR A 45 -18.00 -15.57 2.62
N ARG A 46 -17.07 -15.13 1.71
CA ARG A 46 -17.36 -14.72 0.33
C ARG A 46 -18.12 -13.39 0.17
N LYS A 47 -18.61 -12.77 1.26
CA LYS A 47 -19.15 -11.41 1.20
C LYS A 47 -18.03 -10.38 1.26
N ASN A 48 -18.20 -9.30 0.50
CA ASN A 48 -17.32 -8.14 0.58
C ASN A 48 -17.49 -7.46 1.93
N VAL A 49 -16.39 -7.28 2.64
CA VAL A 49 -16.30 -6.45 3.83
C VAL A 49 -15.64 -5.14 3.42
N VAL A 50 -16.29 -4.03 3.71
CA VAL A 50 -15.77 -2.68 3.44
C VAL A 50 -14.95 -2.23 4.63
N LEU A 51 -13.72 -1.77 4.37
CA LEU A 51 -12.90 -1.06 5.35
C LEU A 51 -13.20 0.42 5.22
N ASP A 52 -13.86 0.97 6.19
CA ASP A 52 -14.25 2.37 6.22
C ASP A 52 -13.69 3.08 7.46
N GLN A 53 -13.40 4.37 7.32
CA GLN A 53 -13.05 5.29 8.41
C GLN A 53 -11.78 4.93 9.23
N LEU A 54 -10.88 4.07 8.72
CA LEU A 54 -9.62 3.81 9.39
C LEU A 54 -8.66 5.00 9.21
N VAL A 55 -7.93 5.34 10.25
CA VAL A 55 -6.86 6.35 10.21
C VAL A 55 -5.58 5.75 9.63
N SER A 56 -4.65 6.59 9.16
CA SER A 56 -3.32 6.09 8.77
C SER A 56 -2.60 5.49 9.97
N GLY A 57 -2.05 4.27 9.81
CA GLY A 57 -1.39 3.55 10.89
C GLY A 57 -1.43 2.03 10.70
N ARG A 58 -0.93 1.32 11.72
CA ARG A 58 -1.03 -0.13 11.81
C ARG A 58 -2.37 -0.51 12.42
N HIS A 59 -3.03 -1.48 11.82
CA HIS A 59 -4.30 -2.04 12.26
C HIS A 59 -4.19 -3.55 12.41
N HIS A 60 -5.04 -4.11 13.26
CA HIS A 60 -5.12 -5.53 13.52
C HIS A 60 -6.53 -6.05 13.25
N LEU A 61 -6.66 -7.01 12.34
CA LEU A 61 -7.88 -7.77 12.09
C LEU A 61 -7.84 -9.06 12.91
N PHE A 62 -8.84 -9.24 13.74
CA PHE A 62 -9.14 -10.50 14.42
C PHE A 62 -10.46 -11.06 13.89
N ALA A 63 -10.50 -12.32 13.50
CA ALA A 63 -11.74 -12.97 13.08
C ALA A 63 -11.82 -14.39 13.63
N VAL A 64 -13.05 -14.83 13.91
CA VAL A 64 -13.38 -16.17 14.42
C VAL A 64 -14.46 -16.78 13.55
N CYS A 65 -14.21 -18.02 13.13
CA CYS A 65 -15.16 -18.85 12.41
C CYS A 65 -15.14 -20.24 13.04
N GLU A 66 -16.19 -20.62 13.77
CA GLU A 66 -16.25 -21.85 14.55
C GLU A 66 -15.04 -21.97 15.51
N ASN A 67 -14.13 -22.91 15.23
CA ASN A 67 -12.91 -23.15 16.01
C ASN A 67 -11.66 -22.51 15.41
N ASP A 68 -11.78 -21.87 14.23
CA ASP A 68 -10.68 -21.25 13.54
C ASP A 68 -10.59 -19.76 13.84
N THR A 69 -9.37 -19.26 13.98
CA THR A 69 -9.10 -17.84 14.20
C THR A 69 -8.18 -17.29 13.11
N ILE A 70 -8.39 -16.03 12.75
CA ILE A 70 -7.53 -15.25 11.86
C ILE A 70 -7.03 -14.04 12.64
N ASN A 71 -5.70 -13.89 12.68
CA ASN A 71 -5.02 -12.70 13.16
C ASN A 71 -4.22 -12.12 12.00
N LYS A 72 -4.47 -10.86 11.62
CA LYS A 72 -3.78 -10.26 10.49
C LYS A 72 -3.52 -8.77 10.74
N ASP A 73 -2.25 -8.39 10.71
CA ASP A 73 -1.85 -6.99 10.71
C ASP A 73 -1.87 -6.43 9.29
N PHE A 74 -2.29 -5.19 9.18
CA PHE A 74 -2.26 -4.42 7.95
C PHE A 74 -1.99 -2.95 8.23
N ILE A 75 -1.60 -2.22 7.19
CA ILE A 75 -1.26 -0.80 7.27
C ILE A 75 -2.26 -0.02 6.42
N VAL A 76 -2.86 0.99 7.00
CA VAL A 76 -3.63 2.01 6.27
C VAL A 76 -2.76 3.24 6.14
N PHE A 77 -2.71 3.82 4.94
CA PHE A 77 -1.94 5.03 4.65
C PHE A 77 -2.69 5.92 3.65
N SER A 78 -2.32 7.19 3.59
CA SER A 78 -2.86 8.15 2.64
C SER A 78 -1.74 8.80 1.82
N LEU A 79 -2.04 9.18 0.58
CA LEU A 79 -1.15 10.05 -0.21
C LEU A 79 -1.08 11.48 0.36
N GLN A 80 -1.94 11.82 1.32
CA GLN A 80 -1.90 13.08 2.05
C GLN A 80 -1.00 13.02 3.30
N ASP A 81 -0.54 11.83 3.67
CA ASP A 81 0.38 11.68 4.80
C ASP A 81 1.71 12.36 4.47
N THR A 82 2.18 13.21 5.37
CA THR A 82 3.47 13.91 5.24
C THR A 82 4.62 13.17 5.91
N LYS A 83 4.29 12.14 6.72
CA LYS A 83 5.22 11.28 7.43
C LYS A 83 4.78 9.83 7.30
N PRO A 84 5.69 8.86 7.34
CA PRO A 84 5.32 7.45 7.43
C PRO A 84 4.41 7.19 8.64
N CYS A 85 3.31 6.48 8.40
CA CYS A 85 2.35 6.13 9.45
C CYS A 85 2.82 4.97 10.35
N ILE A 86 3.94 4.37 10.01
CA ILE A 86 4.65 3.35 10.77
C ILE A 86 6.15 3.62 10.74
N GLU A 87 6.90 3.07 11.70
CA GLU A 87 8.35 3.09 11.62
C GLU A 87 8.83 2.25 10.43
N THR A 88 9.58 2.88 9.53
CA THR A 88 10.13 2.27 8.32
C THR A 88 11.34 3.04 7.83
N LYS A 89 12.32 2.33 7.27
CA LYS A 89 13.53 2.94 6.70
C LYS A 89 13.35 3.31 5.23
N ASP A 90 12.49 2.59 4.51
CA ASP A 90 12.39 2.59 3.05
C ASP A 90 10.92 2.48 2.61
N TRP A 91 10.11 3.47 2.97
CA TRP A 91 8.73 3.52 2.51
C TRP A 91 8.66 3.66 0.99
N TYR A 92 7.93 2.77 0.37
CA TYR A 92 7.65 2.81 -1.06
C TYR A 92 6.22 2.39 -1.35
N TYR A 93 5.52 3.19 -2.13
CA TYR A 93 4.21 2.87 -2.71
C TYR A 93 4.14 3.36 -4.14
N GLN A 94 3.49 2.59 -5.00
CA GLN A 94 3.20 2.92 -6.40
C GLN A 94 1.74 2.59 -6.70
N SER A 95 0.98 3.57 -7.19
CA SER A 95 -0.47 3.45 -7.40
C SER A 95 -0.84 2.50 -8.54
N ALA A 96 -0.03 2.41 -9.59
CA ALA A 96 -0.24 1.52 -10.73
C ALA A 96 1.09 1.18 -11.40
N LYS A 97 1.15 0.03 -12.08
CA LYS A 97 2.32 -0.40 -12.86
C LYS A 97 2.28 0.11 -14.31
N GLU A 98 1.14 0.58 -14.76
CA GLU A 98 0.90 1.04 -16.13
C GLU A 98 0.26 2.40 -16.12
N PHE A 99 0.53 3.19 -17.15
CA PHE A 99 -0.12 4.48 -17.34
C PHE A 99 -1.57 4.27 -17.79
N ALA A 100 -2.47 5.14 -17.32
CA ALA A 100 -3.84 5.18 -17.80
C ALA A 100 -3.85 5.60 -19.30
N ARG A 101 -4.60 4.86 -20.13
CA ARG A 101 -4.67 5.12 -21.58
C ARG A 101 -5.22 6.51 -21.92
N ASP A 102 -6.13 7.03 -21.10
CA ASP A 102 -6.72 8.35 -21.26
C ASP A 102 -5.90 9.47 -20.60
N ASN A 103 -4.78 9.12 -19.98
CA ASN A 103 -3.86 10.03 -19.28
C ASN A 103 -4.52 10.97 -18.26
N LYS A 104 -5.67 10.57 -17.69
CA LYS A 104 -6.40 11.38 -16.71
C LYS A 104 -5.88 11.25 -15.30
N GLN A 105 -5.25 10.10 -14.98
CA GLN A 105 -4.71 9.84 -13.67
C GLN A 105 -3.22 9.54 -13.76
N PRO A 106 -2.39 10.16 -12.91
CA PRO A 106 -0.97 9.85 -12.87
C PRO A 106 -0.73 8.50 -12.21
N VAL A 107 0.37 7.87 -12.58
CA VAL A 107 1.00 6.88 -11.71
C VAL A 107 1.70 7.64 -10.60
N THR A 108 1.19 7.53 -9.38
CA THR A 108 1.73 8.22 -8.21
C THR A 108 2.67 7.30 -7.45
N ILE A 109 3.86 7.78 -7.17
CA ILE A 109 4.84 7.13 -6.30
C ILE A 109 4.94 7.96 -5.03
N GLN A 110 4.85 7.30 -3.87
CA GLN A 110 5.13 7.87 -2.56
C GLN A 110 6.33 7.16 -1.97
N ILE A 111 7.34 7.95 -1.58
CA ILE A 111 8.59 7.46 -1.00
C ILE A 111 8.96 8.24 0.25
N GLY A 112 9.75 7.63 1.12
CA GLY A 112 10.29 8.30 2.30
C GLY A 112 10.82 7.35 3.35
N SER A 113 11.06 7.91 4.54
CA SER A 113 11.59 7.20 5.70
C SER A 113 11.09 7.85 6.99
N SER A 114 10.98 7.08 8.06
CA SER A 114 10.80 7.59 9.42
C SER A 114 12.11 8.04 10.06
N ASP A 115 13.25 7.75 9.43
CA ASP A 115 14.56 8.15 9.90
C ASP A 115 14.80 9.65 9.74
N GLN A 116 15.71 10.20 10.57
CA GLN A 116 16.20 11.56 10.44
C GLN A 116 17.39 11.60 9.47
N ASP A 117 17.61 12.76 8.83
CA ASP A 117 18.77 13.04 7.98
C ASP A 117 18.99 11.97 6.90
N PHE A 118 17.96 11.77 6.11
CA PHE A 118 17.86 10.70 5.13
C PHE A 118 17.93 11.24 3.71
N HIS A 119 18.72 10.59 2.85
CA HIS A 119 18.93 10.99 1.47
C HIS A 119 18.38 9.91 0.53
N ILE A 120 17.62 10.32 -0.49
CA ILE A 120 17.12 9.45 -1.55
C ILE A 120 17.66 9.97 -2.88
N PHE A 121 18.56 9.24 -3.51
CA PHE A 121 18.99 9.51 -4.86
C PHE A 121 18.08 8.79 -5.84
N TYR A 122 17.79 9.41 -6.98
CA TYR A 122 16.95 8.77 -7.99
C TYR A 122 17.44 9.05 -9.41
N ASP A 123 17.21 8.06 -10.28
CA ASP A 123 17.33 8.15 -11.72
C ASP A 123 16.02 7.71 -12.39
N ILE A 124 15.58 8.48 -13.37
CA ILE A 124 14.45 8.16 -14.23
C ILE A 124 14.99 7.88 -15.61
N ILE A 125 14.73 6.67 -16.12
CA ILE A 125 15.31 6.14 -17.34
C ILE A 125 14.19 5.74 -18.30
N SER A 126 14.31 6.13 -19.56
CA SER A 126 13.45 5.67 -20.65
C SER A 126 14.33 5.00 -21.72
N GLY A 127 14.09 3.72 -21.99
CA GLY A 127 15.00 2.92 -22.84
C GLY A 127 16.41 2.95 -22.28
N ASP A 128 17.37 3.42 -23.08
CA ASP A 128 18.79 3.51 -22.70
C ASP A 128 19.18 4.93 -22.20
N LYS A 129 18.22 5.82 -22.06
CA LYS A 129 18.48 7.23 -21.74
C LYS A 129 18.02 7.58 -20.34
N VAL A 130 18.93 8.13 -19.53
CA VAL A 130 18.57 8.83 -18.29
C VAL A 130 17.93 10.15 -18.66
N ILE A 131 16.66 10.35 -18.29
CA ILE A 131 15.90 11.57 -18.59
C ILE A 131 15.90 12.55 -17.42
N GLU A 132 16.11 12.04 -16.21
CA GLU A 132 16.22 12.86 -15.01
C GLU A 132 17.02 12.12 -13.93
N SER A 133 17.81 12.85 -13.17
CA SER A 133 18.48 12.39 -11.96
C SER A 133 18.37 13.44 -10.87
N GLY A 134 18.35 13.04 -9.62
CA GLY A 134 18.28 13.99 -8.51
C GLY A 134 18.46 13.34 -7.14
N ALA A 135 18.31 14.17 -6.13
CA ALA A 135 18.33 13.79 -4.73
C ALA A 135 17.20 14.46 -3.97
N ILE A 136 16.70 13.78 -2.95
CA ILE A 136 15.68 14.27 -2.03
C ILE A 136 16.23 14.11 -0.63
N ASP A 137 16.39 15.23 0.09
CA ASP A 137 16.77 15.22 1.49
C ASP A 137 15.51 15.25 2.36
N GLN A 138 15.41 14.33 3.30
CA GLN A 138 14.24 14.17 4.15
C GLN A 138 14.62 13.85 5.59
N SER A 139 13.76 14.25 6.51
CA SER A 139 13.81 13.86 7.92
C SER A 139 12.41 13.50 8.37
N ASN A 140 12.16 12.20 8.62
CA ASN A 140 10.85 11.66 9.00
C ASN A 140 9.73 12.23 8.12
N ALA A 141 9.84 12.00 6.82
CA ALA A 141 8.94 12.61 5.84
C ALA A 141 8.60 11.67 4.68
N LEU A 142 7.53 12.00 3.98
CA LEU A 142 7.10 11.38 2.72
C LEU A 142 7.09 12.40 1.60
N SER A 143 7.47 11.97 0.41
CA SER A 143 7.35 12.72 -0.84
C SER A 143 6.50 11.97 -1.84
N ASN A 144 5.63 12.70 -2.53
CA ASN A 144 4.79 12.16 -3.60
C ASN A 144 5.25 12.70 -4.95
N ARG A 145 5.26 11.84 -5.95
CA ARG A 145 5.50 12.22 -7.32
C ARG A 145 4.51 11.54 -8.27
N GLY A 146 3.81 12.32 -9.07
CA GLY A 146 2.88 11.84 -10.10
C GLY A 146 3.53 11.85 -11.48
N PHE A 147 3.35 10.76 -12.24
CA PHE A 147 3.82 10.62 -13.61
C PHE A 147 2.61 10.43 -14.52
N PHE A 148 2.42 11.36 -15.47
CA PHE A 148 1.52 11.18 -16.60
C PHE A 148 2.30 10.59 -17.77
N TYR A 149 1.64 9.84 -18.63
CA TYR A 149 2.28 9.35 -19.85
C TYR A 149 2.75 10.51 -20.73
N LYS A 150 3.94 10.38 -21.30
CA LYS A 150 4.51 11.23 -22.32
C LYS A 150 5.08 10.37 -23.44
N GLU A 151 5.03 10.86 -24.67
CA GLU A 151 5.58 10.13 -25.83
C GLU A 151 7.08 9.82 -25.68
N GLU A 152 7.83 10.70 -25.03
CA GLU A 152 9.26 10.51 -24.74
C GLU A 152 9.56 9.30 -23.86
N TYR A 153 8.55 8.76 -23.15
CA TYR A 153 8.72 7.56 -22.30
C TYR A 153 8.71 6.25 -23.11
N GLY A 154 8.35 6.30 -24.39
CA GLY A 154 8.36 5.12 -25.25
C GLY A 154 7.56 3.96 -24.68
N THR A 155 8.23 2.84 -24.38
CA THR A 155 7.61 1.63 -23.82
C THR A 155 7.43 1.70 -22.30
N GLY A 156 8.03 2.67 -21.61
CA GLY A 156 7.90 2.82 -20.17
C GLY A 156 9.04 3.58 -19.51
N LEU A 157 8.93 3.71 -18.19
CA LEU A 157 9.94 4.29 -17.33
C LEU A 157 10.49 3.24 -16.38
N LEU A 158 11.80 3.23 -16.21
CA LEU A 158 12.49 2.62 -15.09
C LEU A 158 12.88 3.72 -14.12
N ILE A 159 12.48 3.59 -12.85
CA ILE A 159 12.84 4.57 -11.81
C ILE A 159 13.64 3.82 -10.76
N ASN A 160 14.88 4.23 -10.59
CA ASN A 160 15.76 3.73 -9.54
C ASN A 160 15.72 4.69 -8.36
N TYR A 161 15.59 4.15 -7.16
CA TYR A 161 15.76 4.88 -5.91
C TYR A 161 16.85 4.22 -5.08
N ILE A 162 17.73 5.02 -4.51
CA ILE A 162 18.79 4.60 -3.60
C ILE A 162 18.64 5.39 -2.31
N TRP A 163 18.37 4.66 -1.22
CA TRP A 163 18.25 5.24 0.12
C TRP A 163 19.61 5.22 0.80
N MET A 164 20.01 6.37 1.34
CA MET A 164 21.26 6.52 2.07
C MET A 164 21.04 7.26 3.38
N LYS A 165 21.67 6.76 4.43
CA LYS A 165 21.71 7.39 5.75
C LYS A 165 23.15 7.43 6.22
N ASP A 166 23.54 8.55 6.85
CA ASP A 166 24.87 8.74 7.44
C ASP A 166 26.03 8.48 6.46
N GLY A 167 25.79 8.67 5.15
CA GLY A 167 26.81 8.46 4.11
C GLY A 167 27.10 6.99 3.75
N ILE A 168 26.23 6.07 4.16
CA ILE A 168 26.31 4.62 3.88
C ILE A 168 25.11 4.19 3.08
#